data_186a1395c277f1cf3ae8ec84538472ac
#
_entry.id   186a1395c277f1cf3ae8ec84538472ac
#
_cell.length_a   1.000
_cell.length_b   1.000
_cell.length_c   1.000
_cell.angle_alpha   90.00
_cell.angle_beta   90.00
_cell.angle_gamma   90.00
#
_symmetry.space_group_name_H-M   'P 1'
#
loop_
_entity.id
_entity.type
_entity.pdbx_description
1 polymer ?
#
loop_
_entity_poly.entity_id
_entity_poly.type
_entity_poly.pdbx_seq_one_letter_code
_entity_poly.pdbx_strand_id
1 'polypeptide(L)'
;MPEIADQNQSSALHVWDFYVAVSERMRHQHGPVGVRLRSALASVVEGGVIGPGNSLPSEREMAERLDVSRSTVRQVLKDLSRQGLLITRPGAGTVVVGRIPKALSSFSGFTEDMQLHGFAASSKVLDRSIAPVDADVAFRTGWPLGMPMMTLVRLRMAGGEAFAYERVTVPVDVVGEEYDGSGSLYERMDHRNARPHRMLQSLKAVEASGVIASLLGIRTGAAVFEISQLGYSETGRAVEDSIGWYRGDRYKYVGEIQRNHG
;
A
#
# COMPACT_ATOMS: atom_id res chain seq x y z
N MET A 1 24.72 -0.22 29.77
CA MET A 1 23.30 -0.20 29.61
C MET A 1 22.76 1.24 29.78
N PRO A 2 22.61 2.00 28.69
CA PRO A 2 21.67 3.12 28.68
C PRO A 2 20.99 3.22 27.30
N GLU A 3 20.13 2.26 26.91
CA GLU A 3 19.45 2.30 25.60
C GLU A 3 17.90 2.14 25.70
N ILE A 4 17.38 1.97 26.90
CA ILE A 4 15.94 1.76 27.14
C ILE A 4 15.20 3.08 27.50
N ALA A 5 15.93 4.14 27.91
CA ALA A 5 15.33 5.40 28.34
C ALA A 5 14.90 6.31 27.17
N ASP A 6 15.52 6.19 25.99
CA ASP A 6 15.30 7.12 24.86
C ASP A 6 14.05 6.77 24.02
N GLN A 7 13.68 5.49 23.91
CA GLN A 7 12.47 5.07 23.18
C GLN A 7 11.17 5.47 23.90
N ASN A 8 11.19 5.58 25.23
CA ASN A 8 10.01 5.93 26.00
C ASN A 8 9.71 7.45 26.01
N GLN A 9 10.75 8.29 25.86
CA GLN A 9 10.58 9.75 25.75
C GLN A 9 10.09 10.17 24.36
N SER A 10 10.56 9.51 23.31
CA SER A 10 10.09 9.75 21.92
C SER A 10 8.62 9.38 21.76
N SER A 11 8.19 8.26 22.33
CA SER A 11 6.78 7.82 22.30
C SER A 11 5.83 8.76 23.06
N ALA A 12 6.26 9.31 24.20
CA ALA A 12 5.46 10.24 25.00
C ALA A 12 5.29 11.60 24.34
N LEU A 13 6.31 12.11 23.65
CA LEU A 13 6.25 13.37 22.88
C LEU A 13 5.25 13.26 21.73
N HIS A 14 5.28 12.17 20.97
CA HIS A 14 4.34 11.95 19.85
C HIS A 14 2.87 11.84 20.29
N VAL A 15 2.60 11.25 21.48
CA VAL A 15 1.24 11.15 22.01
C VAL A 15 0.71 12.50 22.48
N TRP A 16 1.54 13.35 23.05
CA TRP A 16 1.15 14.71 23.45
C TRP A 16 0.79 15.57 22.25
N ASP A 17 1.63 15.58 21.21
CA ASP A 17 1.42 16.32 19.97
C ASP A 17 0.12 15.88 19.26
N PHE A 18 -0.23 14.61 19.35
CA PHE A 18 -1.49 14.10 18.83
C PHE A 18 -2.71 14.74 19.49
N TYR A 19 -2.78 14.77 20.82
CA TYR A 19 -3.93 15.35 21.52
C TYR A 19 -4.06 16.85 21.31
N VAL A 20 -2.94 17.57 21.31
CA VAL A 20 -2.91 19.00 20.99
C VAL A 20 -3.46 19.23 19.58
N ALA A 21 -2.94 18.50 18.59
CA ALA A 21 -3.35 18.65 17.21
C ALA A 21 -4.82 18.30 16.98
N VAL A 22 -5.35 17.24 17.62
CA VAL A 22 -6.78 16.88 17.53
C VAL A 22 -7.66 17.93 18.20
N SER A 23 -7.30 18.39 19.40
CA SER A 23 -8.09 19.38 20.15
C SER A 23 -8.16 20.73 19.46
N GLU A 24 -7.06 21.19 18.86
CA GLU A 24 -7.02 22.42 18.06
C GLU A 24 -7.95 22.33 16.86
N ARG A 25 -7.85 21.24 16.09
CA ARG A 25 -8.70 21.05 14.91
C ARG A 25 -10.18 20.93 15.27
N MET A 26 -10.51 20.28 16.38
CA MET A 26 -11.89 20.20 16.87
C MET A 26 -12.46 21.58 17.25
N ARG A 27 -11.64 22.49 17.80
CA ARG A 27 -12.09 23.85 18.17
C ARG A 27 -12.44 24.71 16.96
N HIS A 28 -11.77 24.52 15.84
CA HIS A 28 -12.00 25.27 14.61
C HIS A 28 -13.14 24.72 13.75
N GLN A 29 -13.84 23.68 14.19
CA GLN A 29 -14.91 23.05 13.45
C GLN A 29 -16.26 23.22 14.14
N HIS A 30 -17.34 23.32 13.34
CA HIS A 30 -18.71 23.45 13.81
C HIS A 30 -19.48 22.15 13.65
N GLY A 31 -20.51 21.96 14.46
CA GLY A 31 -21.41 20.80 14.39
C GLY A 31 -21.27 19.80 15.53
N PRO A 32 -21.94 18.63 15.42
CA PRO A 32 -21.92 17.59 16.44
C PRO A 32 -20.50 17.12 16.78
N VAL A 33 -20.26 16.77 18.04
CA VAL A 33 -18.93 16.38 18.54
C VAL A 33 -18.31 15.23 17.74
N GLY A 34 -19.10 14.24 17.34
CA GLY A 34 -18.62 13.11 16.53
C GLY A 34 -18.15 13.52 15.12
N VAL A 35 -18.82 14.50 14.51
CA VAL A 35 -18.40 15.06 13.21
C VAL A 35 -17.08 15.81 13.34
N ARG A 36 -16.97 16.66 14.35
CA ARG A 36 -15.76 17.42 14.65
C ARG A 36 -14.57 16.49 14.95
N LEU A 37 -14.78 15.49 15.79
CA LEU A 37 -13.77 14.50 16.13
C LEU A 37 -13.30 13.71 14.89
N ARG A 38 -14.24 13.25 14.06
CA ARG A 38 -13.92 12.51 12.85
C ARG A 38 -13.06 13.33 11.89
N SER A 39 -13.45 14.57 11.63
CA SER A 39 -12.70 15.46 10.73
C SER A 39 -11.34 15.83 11.30
N ALA A 40 -11.25 16.07 12.62
CA ALA A 40 -9.97 16.36 13.29
C ALA A 40 -9.01 15.18 13.24
N LEU A 41 -9.47 13.97 13.55
CA LEU A 41 -8.67 12.75 13.49
C LEU A 41 -8.23 12.43 12.06
N ALA A 42 -9.13 12.56 11.06
CA ALA A 42 -8.76 12.39 9.65
C ALA A 42 -7.62 13.32 9.26
N SER A 43 -7.78 14.63 9.59
CA SER A 43 -6.75 15.65 9.29
C SER A 43 -5.42 15.41 10.01
N VAL A 44 -5.43 14.88 11.22
CA VAL A 44 -4.21 14.56 11.99
C VAL A 44 -3.48 13.37 11.38
N VAL A 45 -4.22 12.33 10.97
CA VAL A 45 -3.69 11.14 10.30
C VAL A 45 -3.15 11.49 8.90
N GLU A 46 -3.93 12.22 8.10
CA GLU A 46 -3.53 12.63 6.74
C GLU A 46 -2.37 13.63 6.76
N GLY A 47 -2.30 14.46 7.78
CA GLY A 47 -1.22 15.42 8.01
C GLY A 47 0.06 14.81 8.58
N GLY A 48 0.07 13.51 8.88
CA GLY A 48 1.27 12.79 9.32
C GLY A 48 1.70 13.06 10.75
N VAL A 49 0.87 13.69 11.60
CA VAL A 49 1.17 13.90 13.03
C VAL A 49 1.35 12.55 13.75
N ILE A 50 0.57 11.56 13.35
CA ILE A 50 0.86 10.15 13.62
C ILE A 50 1.06 9.48 12.27
N GLY A 51 2.27 8.98 12.05
CA GLY A 51 2.64 8.35 10.80
C GLY A 51 2.03 6.94 10.63
N PRO A 52 2.00 6.41 9.39
CA PRO A 52 1.59 5.05 9.11
C PRO A 52 2.34 4.03 9.96
N GLY A 53 1.66 2.95 10.37
CA GLY A 53 2.23 1.91 11.22
C GLY A 53 2.17 2.19 12.72
N ASN A 54 1.97 3.46 13.13
CA ASN A 54 1.86 3.82 14.53
C ASN A 54 0.44 3.58 15.07
N SER A 55 0.36 3.15 16.33
CA SER A 55 -0.91 2.91 17.03
C SER A 55 -1.48 4.22 17.55
N LEU A 56 -2.80 4.40 17.39
CA LEU A 56 -3.53 5.44 18.10
C LEU A 56 -3.63 5.10 19.59
N PRO A 57 -3.77 6.10 20.47
CA PRO A 57 -4.12 5.88 21.86
C PRO A 57 -5.40 5.05 22.00
N SER A 58 -5.59 4.41 23.15
CA SER A 58 -6.77 3.58 23.38
C SER A 58 -8.07 4.38 23.33
N GLU A 59 -9.19 3.72 22.96
CA GLU A 59 -10.53 4.35 22.98
C GLU A 59 -10.85 5.03 24.32
N ARG A 60 -10.40 4.42 25.44
CA ARG A 60 -10.60 4.95 26.77
C ARG A 60 -9.81 6.23 26.99
N GLU A 61 -8.54 6.21 26.65
CA GLU A 61 -7.65 7.37 26.80
C GLU A 61 -8.07 8.54 25.91
N MET A 62 -8.46 8.25 24.66
CA MET A 62 -8.99 9.30 23.76
C MET A 62 -10.28 9.90 24.28
N ALA A 63 -11.19 9.08 24.83
CA ALA A 63 -12.45 9.56 25.43
C ALA A 63 -12.19 10.49 26.61
N GLU A 64 -11.30 10.10 27.52
CA GLU A 64 -10.92 10.87 28.70
C GLU A 64 -10.21 12.21 28.32
N ARG A 65 -9.21 12.17 27.43
CA ARG A 65 -8.41 13.35 27.10
C ARG A 65 -9.08 14.33 26.15
N LEU A 66 -10.01 13.86 25.30
CA LEU A 66 -10.73 14.72 24.35
C LEU A 66 -12.12 15.13 24.85
N ASP A 67 -12.49 14.72 26.08
CA ASP A 67 -13.80 14.95 26.70
C ASP A 67 -14.97 14.56 25.78
N VAL A 68 -14.93 13.31 25.29
CA VAL A 68 -15.96 12.72 24.43
C VAL A 68 -16.36 11.34 24.92
N SER A 69 -17.58 10.88 24.60
CA SER A 69 -18.00 9.54 25.01
C SER A 69 -17.19 8.46 24.29
N ARG A 70 -16.93 7.33 24.98
CA ARG A 70 -16.27 6.16 24.37
C ARG A 70 -17.02 5.61 23.16
N SER A 71 -18.37 5.70 23.17
CA SER A 71 -19.19 5.31 22.03
C SER A 71 -18.95 6.21 20.81
N THR A 72 -18.77 7.51 21.03
CA THR A 72 -18.42 8.47 19.97
C THR A 72 -17.04 8.16 19.37
N VAL A 73 -16.04 7.95 20.23
CA VAL A 73 -14.68 7.57 19.79
C VAL A 73 -14.74 6.30 18.93
N ARG A 74 -15.37 5.25 19.47
CA ARG A 74 -15.50 3.96 18.76
C ARG A 74 -16.18 4.10 17.40
N GLN A 75 -17.27 4.87 17.32
CA GLN A 75 -17.96 5.10 16.05
C GLN A 75 -17.07 5.83 15.06
N VAL A 76 -16.37 6.88 15.50
CA VAL A 76 -15.44 7.64 14.66
C VAL A 76 -14.29 6.75 14.16
N LEU A 77 -13.69 5.92 15.01
CA LEU A 77 -12.63 4.99 14.60
C LEU A 77 -13.13 3.98 13.57
N LYS A 78 -14.37 3.46 13.73
CA LYS A 78 -14.99 2.59 12.72
C LYS A 78 -15.18 3.30 11.38
N ASP A 79 -15.63 4.56 11.41
CA ASP A 79 -15.84 5.34 10.19
C ASP A 79 -14.51 5.63 9.48
N LEU A 80 -13.45 5.98 10.22
CA LEU A 80 -12.10 6.16 9.68
C LEU A 80 -11.49 4.86 9.16
N SER A 81 -11.79 3.72 9.81
CA SER A 81 -11.40 2.40 9.31
C SER A 81 -12.10 2.06 7.98
N ARG A 82 -13.40 2.38 7.84
CA ARG A 82 -14.12 2.22 6.56
C ARG A 82 -13.56 3.14 5.46
N GLN A 83 -13.02 4.29 5.83
CA GLN A 83 -12.34 5.22 4.91
C GLN A 83 -10.90 4.80 4.60
N GLY A 84 -10.43 3.72 5.22
CA GLY A 84 -9.09 3.20 5.00
C GLY A 84 -7.95 3.95 5.67
N LEU A 85 -8.26 4.88 6.56
CA LEU A 85 -7.24 5.64 7.31
C LEU A 85 -6.70 4.86 8.51
N LEU A 86 -7.48 3.92 9.04
CA LEU A 86 -7.15 3.12 10.23
C LEU A 86 -7.44 1.64 9.98
N ILE A 87 -6.71 0.76 10.68
CA ILE A 87 -7.04 -0.66 10.81
C ILE A 87 -6.96 -1.07 12.30
N THR A 88 -7.77 -2.04 12.69
CA THR A 88 -7.68 -2.64 14.03
C THR A 88 -6.85 -3.93 13.93
N ARG A 89 -5.77 -4.02 14.70
CA ARG A 89 -4.91 -5.22 14.79
C ARG A 89 -5.10 -5.88 16.14
N PRO A 90 -5.33 -7.20 16.20
CA PRO A 90 -5.34 -7.93 17.47
C PRO A 90 -4.01 -7.70 18.22
N GLY A 91 -4.11 -7.30 19.49
CA GLY A 91 -2.94 -7.02 20.33
C GLY A 91 -2.26 -5.66 20.14
N ALA A 92 -2.41 -5.01 18.98
CA ALA A 92 -1.76 -3.71 18.70
C ALA A 92 -2.74 -2.51 18.70
N GLY A 93 -4.06 -2.77 18.86
CA GLY A 93 -5.07 -1.70 18.88
C GLY A 93 -5.39 -1.14 17.49
N THR A 94 -5.75 0.14 17.42
CA THR A 94 -6.06 0.85 16.18
C THR A 94 -4.80 1.52 15.64
N VAL A 95 -4.40 1.13 14.44
CA VAL A 95 -3.17 1.56 13.77
C VAL A 95 -3.50 2.49 12.61
N VAL A 96 -2.72 3.56 12.46
CA VAL A 96 -2.79 4.46 11.30
C VAL A 96 -2.31 3.71 10.07
N VAL A 97 -3.16 3.62 9.06
CA VAL A 97 -2.77 3.03 7.78
C VAL A 97 -2.13 4.08 6.90
N GLY A 98 -2.66 5.30 6.87
CA GLY A 98 -2.26 6.33 5.94
C GLY A 98 -2.30 5.85 4.48
N ARG A 99 -2.23 6.74 3.53
CA ARG A 99 -1.90 6.35 2.16
C ARG A 99 -0.41 6.06 2.12
N ILE A 100 -0.05 4.86 1.71
CA ILE A 100 1.35 4.48 1.55
C ILE A 100 1.94 5.34 0.43
N PRO A 101 2.91 6.20 0.72
CA PRO A 101 3.57 6.98 -0.31
C PRO A 101 4.44 6.04 -1.15
N LYS A 102 4.17 5.97 -2.44
CA LYS A 102 5.02 5.30 -3.42
C LYS A 102 5.70 6.38 -4.26
N ALA A 103 7.02 6.40 -4.25
CA ALA A 103 7.76 7.34 -5.06
C ALA A 103 7.63 6.94 -6.55
N LEU A 104 7.26 7.90 -7.41
CA LEU A 104 7.17 7.68 -8.86
C LEU A 104 8.52 7.35 -9.48
N SER A 105 9.60 7.77 -8.86
CA SER A 105 10.98 7.57 -9.30
C SER A 105 11.68 6.38 -8.65
N SER A 106 11.07 5.74 -7.67
CA SER A 106 11.66 4.56 -7.01
C SER A 106 11.04 3.28 -7.53
N PHE A 107 11.89 2.36 -7.79
CA PHE A 107 11.63 1.05 -8.29
C PHE A 107 11.68 0.05 -7.10
N SER A 108 10.57 -0.08 -6.44
CA SER A 108 10.37 -0.97 -5.31
C SER A 108 9.18 -1.89 -5.55
N GLY A 109 9.28 -3.13 -5.10
CA GLY A 109 8.19 -4.09 -5.13
C GLY A 109 7.16 -3.82 -4.03
N PHE A 110 5.97 -4.38 -4.19
CA PHE A 110 4.91 -4.29 -3.19
C PHE A 110 5.37 -4.70 -1.79
N THR A 111 6.12 -5.81 -1.68
CA THR A 111 6.60 -6.33 -0.39
C THR A 111 7.53 -5.34 0.30
N GLU A 112 8.48 -4.78 -0.45
CA GLU A 112 9.42 -3.76 0.04
C GLU A 112 8.68 -2.49 0.47
N ASP A 113 7.73 -2.00 -0.34
CA ASP A 113 6.92 -0.83 0.01
C ASP A 113 6.17 -1.04 1.32
N MET A 114 5.55 -2.22 1.50
CA MET A 114 4.83 -2.54 2.74
C MET A 114 5.75 -2.63 3.94
N GLN A 115 6.91 -3.25 3.80
CA GLN A 115 7.90 -3.39 4.88
C GLN A 115 8.45 -2.03 5.32
N LEU A 116 8.77 -1.13 4.38
CA LEU A 116 9.21 0.25 4.68
C LEU A 116 8.19 1.01 5.53
N HIS A 117 6.91 0.67 5.41
CA HIS A 117 5.82 1.28 6.16
C HIS A 117 5.34 0.44 7.35
N GLY A 118 6.13 -0.56 7.78
CA GLY A 118 5.86 -1.39 8.95
C GLY A 118 4.69 -2.38 8.79
N PHE A 119 4.28 -2.69 7.55
CA PHE A 119 3.25 -3.68 7.27
C PHE A 119 3.85 -5.04 6.91
N ALA A 120 3.28 -6.11 7.46
CA ALA A 120 3.52 -7.45 6.97
C ALA A 120 2.81 -7.63 5.62
N ALA A 121 3.58 -7.78 4.55
CA ALA A 121 3.07 -8.08 3.23
C ALA A 121 2.83 -9.58 3.07
N SER A 122 1.78 -9.93 2.34
CA SER A 122 1.54 -11.30 1.88
C SER A 122 0.87 -11.30 0.51
N SER A 123 0.84 -12.46 -0.13
CA SER A 123 0.19 -12.65 -1.43
C SER A 123 -0.75 -13.84 -1.35
N LYS A 124 -1.97 -13.65 -1.83
CA LYS A 124 -2.87 -14.75 -2.14
C LYS A 124 -2.79 -14.99 -3.64
N VAL A 125 -2.20 -16.12 -4.05
CA VAL A 125 -2.18 -16.53 -5.46
C VAL A 125 -3.58 -16.97 -5.85
N LEU A 126 -4.15 -16.32 -6.87
CA LEU A 126 -5.47 -16.62 -7.41
C LEU A 126 -5.37 -17.53 -8.63
N ASP A 127 -4.33 -17.34 -9.43
CA ASP A 127 -4.00 -18.18 -10.58
C ASP A 127 -2.49 -18.20 -10.81
N ARG A 128 -2.00 -19.33 -11.29
CA ARG A 128 -0.63 -19.53 -11.76
C ARG A 128 -0.64 -20.45 -12.96
N SER A 129 -0.12 -19.97 -14.07
CA SER A 129 -0.03 -20.74 -15.29
C SER A 129 1.33 -20.58 -15.96
N ILE A 130 1.75 -21.60 -16.70
CA ILE A 130 2.91 -21.53 -17.59
C ILE A 130 2.39 -21.81 -18.99
N ALA A 131 2.65 -20.86 -19.91
CA ALA A 131 2.24 -20.96 -21.28
C ALA A 131 3.29 -20.32 -22.22
N PRO A 132 3.38 -20.74 -23.47
CA PRO A 132 4.22 -20.04 -24.44
C PRO A 132 3.70 -18.63 -24.71
N VAL A 133 4.63 -17.69 -24.95
CA VAL A 133 4.27 -16.32 -25.32
C VAL A 133 3.49 -16.31 -26.63
N ASP A 134 2.37 -15.60 -26.65
CA ASP A 134 1.58 -15.34 -27.85
C ASP A 134 2.12 -14.16 -28.67
N ALA A 135 1.57 -13.95 -29.86
CA ALA A 135 2.05 -12.93 -30.81
C ALA A 135 1.88 -11.49 -30.26
N ASP A 136 0.78 -11.20 -29.55
CA ASP A 136 0.49 -9.87 -29.03
C ASP A 136 1.44 -9.50 -27.88
N VAL A 137 1.68 -10.44 -26.97
CA VAL A 137 2.63 -10.29 -25.88
C VAL A 137 4.06 -10.19 -26.42
N ALA A 138 4.43 -11.05 -27.40
CA ALA A 138 5.73 -11.01 -28.05
C ALA A 138 6.00 -9.64 -28.71
N PHE A 139 5.01 -9.10 -29.41
CA PHE A 139 5.12 -7.78 -30.04
C PHE A 139 5.34 -6.65 -29.04
N ARG A 140 4.60 -6.66 -27.91
CA ARG A 140 4.69 -5.62 -26.90
C ARG A 140 5.97 -5.68 -26.08
N THR A 141 6.46 -6.88 -25.77
CA THR A 141 7.57 -7.10 -24.85
C THR A 141 8.92 -7.34 -25.53
N GLY A 142 8.89 -7.74 -26.80
CA GLY A 142 10.07 -8.20 -27.53
C GLY A 142 10.52 -9.62 -27.14
N TRP A 143 9.69 -10.37 -26.39
CA TRP A 143 10.00 -11.76 -26.08
C TRP A 143 9.89 -12.66 -27.31
N PRO A 144 10.76 -13.66 -27.44
CA PRO A 144 10.67 -14.62 -28.54
C PRO A 144 9.31 -15.35 -28.52
N LEU A 145 8.68 -15.47 -29.67
CA LEU A 145 7.44 -16.24 -29.82
C LEU A 145 7.64 -17.68 -29.36
N GLY A 146 6.71 -18.19 -28.59
CA GLY A 146 6.79 -19.55 -28.03
C GLY A 146 7.68 -19.69 -26.79
N MET A 147 8.30 -18.61 -26.32
CA MET A 147 9.07 -18.65 -25.07
C MET A 147 8.18 -19.00 -23.88
N PRO A 148 8.61 -19.90 -22.97
CA PRO A 148 7.80 -20.28 -21.81
C PRO A 148 7.74 -19.12 -20.79
N MET A 149 6.51 -18.71 -20.46
CA MET A 149 6.22 -17.61 -19.55
C MET A 149 5.38 -18.10 -18.39
N MET A 150 5.71 -17.65 -17.20
CA MET A 150 4.87 -17.81 -16.02
C MET A 150 3.98 -16.58 -15.86
N THR A 151 2.67 -16.77 -15.78
CA THR A 151 1.71 -15.75 -15.42
C THR A 151 1.19 -16.03 -14.01
N LEU A 152 1.25 -15.02 -13.16
CA LEU A 152 0.71 -15.03 -11.81
C LEU A 152 -0.40 -14.00 -11.69
N VAL A 153 -1.53 -14.41 -11.13
CA VAL A 153 -2.61 -13.52 -10.72
C VAL A 153 -2.67 -13.54 -9.21
N ARG A 154 -2.47 -12.37 -8.58
CA ARG A 154 -2.31 -12.30 -7.13
C ARG A 154 -3.16 -11.19 -6.52
N LEU A 155 -3.70 -11.47 -5.34
CA LEU A 155 -4.21 -10.46 -4.44
C LEU A 155 -3.11 -10.10 -3.44
N ARG A 156 -2.66 -8.86 -3.47
CA ARG A 156 -1.59 -8.38 -2.60
C ARG A 156 -2.20 -7.85 -1.31
N MET A 157 -1.75 -8.39 -0.20
CA MET A 157 -2.31 -8.15 1.12
C MET A 157 -1.32 -7.41 2.00
N ALA A 158 -1.81 -6.50 2.84
CA ALA A 158 -1.04 -5.89 3.91
C ALA A 158 -1.90 -5.79 5.16
N GLY A 159 -1.38 -6.24 6.30
CA GLY A 159 -2.13 -6.25 7.56
C GLY A 159 -3.44 -7.03 7.53
N GLY A 160 -3.56 -8.02 6.65
CA GLY A 160 -4.78 -8.83 6.48
C GLY A 160 -5.81 -8.26 5.51
N GLU A 161 -5.57 -7.07 4.93
CA GLU A 161 -6.46 -6.45 3.95
C GLU A 161 -5.90 -6.49 2.54
N ALA A 162 -6.79 -6.56 1.54
CA ALA A 162 -6.41 -6.47 0.13
C ALA A 162 -6.03 -5.02 -0.22
N PHE A 163 -4.85 -4.84 -0.79
CA PHE A 163 -4.31 -3.55 -1.23
C PHE A 163 -4.26 -3.42 -2.73
N ALA A 164 -3.90 -4.50 -3.42
CA ALA A 164 -3.86 -4.51 -4.86
C ALA A 164 -4.24 -5.89 -5.42
N TYR A 165 -4.79 -5.89 -6.61
CA TYR A 165 -4.94 -7.04 -7.47
C TYR A 165 -3.98 -6.87 -8.64
N GLU A 166 -3.15 -7.86 -8.92
CA GLU A 166 -2.15 -7.78 -9.99
C GLU A 166 -2.11 -9.05 -10.84
N ARG A 167 -1.78 -8.86 -12.09
CA ARG A 167 -1.37 -9.89 -13.03
C ARG A 167 0.04 -9.59 -13.50
N VAL A 168 0.95 -10.51 -13.31
CA VAL A 168 2.33 -10.38 -13.75
C VAL A 168 2.73 -11.57 -14.58
N THR A 169 3.42 -11.30 -15.69
CA THR A 169 3.99 -12.30 -16.60
C THR A 169 5.51 -12.13 -16.61
N VAL A 170 6.22 -13.21 -16.39
CA VAL A 170 7.68 -13.25 -16.35
C VAL A 170 8.19 -14.47 -17.11
N PRO A 171 9.38 -14.39 -17.76
CA PRO A 171 10.02 -15.57 -18.31
C PRO A 171 10.27 -16.62 -17.23
N VAL A 172 10.05 -17.90 -17.55
CA VAL A 172 10.26 -19.00 -16.60
C VAL A 172 11.71 -19.08 -16.12
N ASP A 173 12.68 -18.76 -16.98
CA ASP A 173 14.09 -18.74 -16.62
C ASP A 173 14.45 -17.66 -15.59
N VAL A 174 13.63 -16.61 -15.47
CA VAL A 174 13.82 -15.51 -14.50
C VAL A 174 13.42 -15.91 -13.08
N VAL A 175 12.36 -16.71 -12.92
CA VAL A 175 11.83 -17.07 -11.59
C VAL A 175 12.01 -18.56 -11.25
N GLY A 176 12.19 -19.43 -12.25
CA GLY A 176 12.20 -20.88 -12.12
C GLY A 176 10.79 -21.46 -12.14
N GLU A 177 10.65 -22.62 -12.75
CA GLU A 177 9.36 -23.30 -12.91
C GLU A 177 8.72 -23.67 -11.56
N GLU A 178 9.54 -23.92 -10.55
CA GLU A 178 9.13 -24.29 -9.19
C GLU A 178 8.55 -23.12 -8.37
N TYR A 179 8.68 -21.88 -8.83
CA TYR A 179 8.14 -20.73 -8.10
C TYR A 179 6.61 -20.75 -8.08
N ASP A 180 6.03 -20.85 -6.91
CA ASP A 180 4.59 -21.00 -6.69
C ASP A 180 3.83 -19.66 -6.72
N GLY A 181 4.53 -18.52 -6.82
CA GLY A 181 3.96 -17.17 -6.80
C GLY A 181 3.75 -16.60 -5.41
N SER A 182 4.05 -17.35 -4.34
CA SER A 182 4.00 -16.83 -2.97
C SER A 182 5.18 -15.91 -2.66
N GLY A 183 5.05 -15.06 -1.66
CA GLY A 183 6.12 -14.17 -1.25
C GLY A 183 6.40 -13.00 -2.21
N SER A 184 7.65 -12.52 -2.17
CA SER A 184 8.12 -11.43 -3.01
C SER A 184 8.63 -11.93 -4.35
N LEU A 185 8.07 -11.41 -5.45
CA LEU A 185 8.57 -11.69 -6.79
C LEU A 185 10.00 -11.16 -6.96
N TYR A 186 10.27 -9.94 -6.48
CA TYR A 186 11.60 -9.34 -6.65
C TYR A 186 12.67 -10.01 -5.81
N GLU A 187 12.35 -10.46 -4.60
CA GLU A 187 13.25 -11.30 -3.81
C GLU A 187 13.59 -12.60 -4.56
N ARG A 188 12.58 -13.24 -5.19
CA ARG A 188 12.81 -14.41 -6.03
C ARG A 188 13.71 -14.11 -7.24
N MET A 189 13.50 -12.97 -7.89
CA MET A 189 14.31 -12.52 -9.03
C MET A 189 15.74 -12.17 -8.60
N ASP A 190 15.91 -11.55 -7.42
CA ASP A 190 17.22 -11.23 -6.84
C ASP A 190 18.07 -12.48 -6.60
N HIS A 191 17.47 -13.54 -6.05
CA HIS A 191 18.16 -14.85 -5.88
C HIS A 191 18.64 -15.45 -7.21
N ARG A 192 18.12 -15.00 -8.33
CA ARG A 192 18.49 -15.46 -9.69
C ARG A 192 19.24 -14.39 -10.50
N ASN A 193 19.61 -13.28 -9.87
CA ASN A 193 20.24 -12.12 -10.53
C ASN A 193 19.44 -11.62 -11.75
N ALA A 194 18.12 -11.65 -11.66
CA ALA A 194 17.21 -11.37 -12.77
C ALA A 194 16.23 -10.21 -12.49
N ARG A 195 16.42 -9.49 -11.36
CA ARG A 195 15.61 -8.31 -11.06
C ARG A 195 15.72 -7.27 -12.17
N PRO A 196 14.60 -6.62 -12.57
CA PRO A 196 14.69 -5.54 -13.53
C PRO A 196 15.67 -4.43 -13.11
N HIS A 197 16.46 -3.91 -14.02
CA HIS A 197 17.34 -2.77 -13.82
C HIS A 197 16.66 -1.45 -14.21
N ARG A 198 15.75 -1.49 -15.17
CA ARG A 198 14.98 -0.35 -15.68
C ARG A 198 13.51 -0.76 -15.86
N MET A 199 12.61 0.17 -15.63
CA MET A 199 11.16 -0.07 -15.79
C MET A 199 10.49 1.07 -16.54
N LEU A 200 9.63 0.72 -17.49
CA LEU A 200 8.63 1.63 -18.02
C LEU A 200 7.35 1.43 -17.23
N GLN A 201 6.82 2.50 -16.68
CA GLN A 201 5.59 2.48 -15.88
C GLN A 201 4.58 3.46 -16.45
N SER A 202 3.34 3.01 -16.56
CA SER A 202 2.16 3.84 -16.84
C SER A 202 1.21 3.77 -15.66
N LEU A 203 0.66 4.92 -15.26
CA LEU A 203 -0.28 5.04 -14.16
C LEU A 203 -1.52 5.78 -14.65
N LYS A 204 -2.69 5.17 -14.43
CA LYS A 204 -4.00 5.75 -14.74
C LYS A 204 -4.90 5.68 -13.53
N ALA A 205 -5.68 6.73 -13.29
CA ALA A 205 -6.79 6.68 -12.36
C ALA A 205 -8.01 6.12 -13.09
N VAL A 206 -8.60 5.04 -12.56
CA VAL A 206 -9.77 4.39 -13.15
C VAL A 206 -10.80 4.04 -12.07
N GLU A 207 -12.03 3.77 -12.47
CA GLU A 207 -13.05 3.23 -11.58
C GLU A 207 -12.91 1.71 -11.46
N ALA A 208 -13.03 1.19 -10.24
CA ALA A 208 -13.02 -0.25 -10.01
C ALA A 208 -14.25 -0.90 -10.64
N SER A 209 -14.02 -1.83 -11.57
CA SER A 209 -15.09 -2.71 -12.10
C SER A 209 -15.66 -3.59 -10.97
N GLY A 210 -16.83 -4.19 -11.18
CA GLY A 210 -17.43 -5.08 -10.18
C GLY A 210 -16.52 -6.22 -9.73
N VAL A 211 -15.73 -6.78 -10.64
CA VAL A 211 -14.76 -7.85 -10.34
C VAL A 211 -13.60 -7.32 -9.48
N ILE A 212 -12.97 -6.23 -9.89
CA ILE A 212 -11.87 -5.60 -9.15
C ILE A 212 -12.35 -5.13 -7.78
N ALA A 213 -13.52 -4.51 -7.71
CA ALA A 213 -14.13 -4.05 -6.47
C ALA A 213 -14.36 -5.20 -5.48
N SER A 214 -14.89 -6.32 -5.96
CA SER A 214 -15.12 -7.51 -5.13
C SER A 214 -13.81 -8.10 -4.60
N LEU A 215 -12.79 -8.22 -5.46
CA LEU A 215 -11.47 -8.76 -5.06
C LEU A 215 -10.77 -7.86 -4.03
N LEU A 216 -10.87 -6.54 -4.20
CA LEU A 216 -10.24 -5.57 -3.30
C LEU A 216 -11.08 -5.25 -2.05
N GLY A 217 -12.31 -5.77 -1.94
CA GLY A 217 -13.21 -5.46 -0.82
C GLY A 217 -13.64 -3.99 -0.76
N ILE A 218 -13.80 -3.33 -1.92
CA ILE A 218 -14.22 -1.93 -2.06
C ILE A 218 -15.55 -1.85 -2.84
N ARG A 219 -16.19 -0.70 -2.85
CA ARG A 219 -17.41 -0.52 -3.67
C ARG A 219 -17.08 -0.46 -5.16
N THR A 220 -17.97 -0.93 -5.99
CA THR A 220 -17.90 -0.72 -7.45
C THR A 220 -17.88 0.78 -7.76
N GLY A 221 -17.04 1.20 -8.71
CA GLY A 221 -16.81 2.61 -9.05
C GLY A 221 -15.90 3.37 -8.06
N ALA A 222 -15.32 2.70 -7.05
CA ALA A 222 -14.29 3.31 -6.23
C ALA A 222 -13.05 3.61 -7.08
N ALA A 223 -12.35 4.72 -6.78
CA ALA A 223 -11.12 5.08 -7.47
C ALA A 223 -10.00 4.07 -7.17
N VAL A 224 -9.37 3.58 -8.21
CA VAL A 224 -8.17 2.74 -8.15
C VAL A 224 -7.12 3.28 -9.12
N PHE A 225 -5.84 3.02 -8.83
CA PHE A 225 -4.77 3.24 -9.79
C PHE A 225 -4.55 1.97 -10.60
N GLU A 226 -4.73 2.04 -11.91
CA GLU A 226 -4.27 1.02 -12.85
C GLU A 226 -2.82 1.32 -13.20
N ILE A 227 -1.92 0.38 -12.90
CA ILE A 227 -0.48 0.53 -13.12
C ILE A 227 -0.04 -0.58 -14.02
N SER A 228 0.50 -0.22 -15.19
CA SER A 228 1.15 -1.14 -16.11
C SER A 228 2.66 -0.93 -16.05
N GLN A 229 3.41 -2.01 -16.00
CA GLN A 229 4.86 -1.98 -15.90
C GLN A 229 5.50 -2.96 -16.87
N LEU A 230 6.60 -2.53 -17.50
CA LEU A 230 7.45 -3.37 -18.33
C LEU A 230 8.88 -3.21 -17.83
N GLY A 231 9.39 -4.26 -17.20
CA GLY A 231 10.71 -4.31 -16.58
C GLY A 231 11.77 -4.89 -17.51
N TYR A 232 12.95 -4.28 -17.52
CA TYR A 232 14.08 -4.69 -18.36
C TYR A 232 15.30 -5.00 -17.50
N SER A 233 16.04 -6.05 -17.84
CA SER A 233 17.34 -6.37 -17.29
C SER A 233 18.38 -5.29 -17.65
N GLU A 234 19.56 -5.38 -17.07
CA GLU A 234 20.73 -4.55 -17.43
C GLU A 234 21.10 -4.64 -18.91
N THR A 235 20.92 -5.83 -19.52
CA THR A 235 21.17 -6.04 -20.94
C THR A 235 20.05 -5.56 -21.87
N GLY A 236 18.96 -5.00 -21.32
CA GLY A 236 17.82 -4.50 -22.08
C GLY A 236 16.78 -5.57 -22.46
N ARG A 237 16.95 -6.82 -21.99
CA ARG A 237 15.92 -7.87 -22.15
C ARG A 237 14.72 -7.57 -21.26
N ALA A 238 13.49 -7.67 -21.77
CA ALA A 238 12.30 -7.64 -20.95
C ALA A 238 12.26 -8.87 -20.01
N VAL A 239 12.01 -8.65 -18.73
CA VAL A 239 11.98 -9.69 -17.69
C VAL A 239 10.69 -9.68 -16.87
N GLU A 240 9.87 -8.65 -17.04
CA GLU A 240 8.56 -8.51 -16.37
C GLU A 240 7.60 -7.71 -17.25
N ASP A 241 6.36 -8.18 -17.36
CA ASP A 241 5.20 -7.43 -17.89
C ASP A 241 4.07 -7.57 -16.89
N SER A 242 3.63 -6.47 -16.29
CA SER A 242 2.62 -6.52 -15.25
C SER A 242 1.59 -5.42 -15.38
N ILE A 243 0.39 -5.73 -14.90
CA ILE A 243 -0.70 -4.79 -14.69
C ILE A 243 -1.32 -5.05 -13.32
N GLY A 244 -1.59 -3.99 -12.58
CA GLY A 244 -2.20 -4.08 -11.27
C GLY A 244 -3.18 -2.94 -10.98
N TRP A 245 -4.19 -3.24 -10.18
CA TRP A 245 -5.16 -2.27 -9.69
C TRP A 245 -4.96 -2.09 -8.20
N TYR A 246 -4.53 -0.90 -7.83
CA TYR A 246 -4.17 -0.51 -6.47
C TYR A 246 -5.24 0.38 -5.87
N ARG A 247 -5.66 0.13 -4.66
CA ARG A 247 -6.67 0.92 -3.95
C ARG A 247 -6.25 2.38 -3.80
N GLY A 248 -7.03 3.33 -4.36
CA GLY A 248 -6.74 4.76 -4.29
C GLY A 248 -6.91 5.35 -2.89
N ASP A 249 -7.65 4.68 -2.00
CA ASP A 249 -7.76 5.04 -0.58
C ASP A 249 -6.58 4.56 0.26
N ARG A 250 -5.71 3.69 -0.30
CA ARG A 250 -4.53 3.10 0.37
C ARG A 250 -3.20 3.57 -0.19
N TYR A 251 -3.15 4.00 -1.45
CA TYR A 251 -1.94 4.45 -2.12
C TYR A 251 -1.94 5.95 -2.41
N LYS A 252 -0.76 6.55 -2.28
CA LYS A 252 -0.46 7.93 -2.69
C LYS A 252 0.84 7.91 -3.48
N TYR A 253 0.79 8.37 -4.72
CA TYR A 253 2.00 8.53 -5.51
C TYR A 253 2.61 9.90 -5.25
N VAL A 254 3.93 9.92 -4.99
CA VAL A 254 4.70 11.12 -4.69
C VAL A 254 5.88 11.17 -5.64
N GLY A 255 6.04 12.28 -6.34
CA GLY A 255 7.19 12.54 -7.21
C GLY A 255 7.84 13.87 -6.82
N GLU A 256 9.16 13.89 -6.75
CA GLU A 256 9.93 15.13 -6.67
C GLU A 256 10.20 15.60 -8.11
N ILE A 257 9.86 16.87 -8.37
CA ILE A 257 10.08 17.49 -9.67
C ILE A 257 11.15 18.57 -9.48
N GLN A 258 12.30 18.36 -10.10
CA GLN A 258 13.39 19.33 -10.10
C GLN A 258 13.38 20.10 -11.44
N ARG A 259 13.59 21.40 -11.36
CA ARG A 259 13.78 22.23 -12.55
C ARG A 259 15.14 21.90 -13.16
N ASN A 260 15.15 21.34 -14.37
CA ASN A 260 16.38 21.24 -15.13
C ASN A 260 16.85 22.64 -15.49
N HIS A 261 17.97 23.07 -14.92
CA HIS A 261 18.71 24.22 -15.43
C HIS A 261 19.45 23.71 -16.68
N GLY A 262 18.85 24.01 -17.86
CA GLY A 262 19.51 23.80 -19.16
C GLY A 262 20.68 24.77 -19.33
#